data_ca765656ac93ec8c502a094d6fa2887b
#
_entry.id   ca765656ac93ec8c502a094d6fa2887b
#
_cell.length_a   1.000
_cell.length_b   1.000
_cell.length_c   1.000
_cell.angle_alpha   90.00
_cell.angle_beta   90.00
_cell.angle_gamma   90.00
#
_symmetry.space_group_name_H-M   'P 1'
#
loop_
_entity.id
_entity.type
_entity.pdbx_description
1 polymer ?
#
loop_
_entity_poly.entity_id
_entity_poly.type
_entity_poly.pdbx_seq_one_letter_code
_entity_poly.pdbx_strand_id
1 'polypeptide(L)'
;MKVVLLPLKDPARAKQRLAGRLSSDERQQLVWAMLEDVTQALRRAQEPDQVVVVSSCPLILSHAQKNHWQVIPESDQISESQSVDHCCQLLQQSGVTTVLRIPGDIPLLQGKDLDQLLSCELKPPAAILVP
;
A
#
# COMPACT_ATOMS: atom_id res chain seq x y z
N MET A 1 -4.79 -16.95 -2.91
CA MET A 1 -3.66 -16.01 -3.06
C MET A 1 -3.82 -14.87 -2.08
N LYS A 2 -2.77 -14.58 -1.34
CA LYS A 2 -2.72 -13.52 -0.35
C LYS A 2 -2.01 -12.31 -0.95
N VAL A 3 -2.69 -11.17 -1.00
CA VAL A 3 -2.18 -9.94 -1.62
C VAL A 3 -2.11 -8.82 -0.61
N VAL A 4 -1.02 -8.07 -0.64
CA VAL A 4 -0.91 -6.80 0.09
C VAL A 4 -1.22 -5.67 -0.88
N LEU A 5 -2.17 -4.83 -0.52
CA LEU A 5 -2.60 -3.70 -1.34
C LEU A 5 -2.11 -2.39 -0.73
N LEU A 6 -1.39 -1.61 -1.51
CA LEU A 6 -0.83 -0.30 -1.13
C LEU A 6 -1.46 0.80 -1.98
N PRO A 7 -2.49 1.50 -1.48
CA PRO A 7 -2.95 2.72 -2.13
C PRO A 7 -2.02 3.88 -1.74
N LEU A 8 -1.35 4.46 -2.73
CA LEU A 8 -0.34 5.51 -2.49
C LEU A 8 -0.67 6.77 -3.28
N LYS A 9 -0.63 7.90 -2.58
CA LYS A 9 -0.83 9.21 -3.18
C LYS A 9 0.48 9.75 -3.76
N ASP A 10 0.36 10.72 -4.68
CA ASP A 10 1.49 11.49 -5.15
C ASP A 10 2.19 12.14 -3.94
N PRO A 11 3.52 11.91 -3.74
CA PRO A 11 4.25 12.51 -2.63
C PRO A 11 4.17 14.04 -2.58
N ALA A 12 4.02 14.70 -3.73
CA ALA A 12 3.87 16.15 -3.79
C ALA A 12 2.56 16.63 -3.15
N ARG A 13 1.55 15.76 -3.06
CA ARG A 13 0.23 16.07 -2.50
C ARG A 13 0.00 15.45 -1.11
N ALA A 14 0.91 14.58 -0.68
CA ALA A 14 0.79 13.91 0.61
C ALA A 14 1.20 14.83 1.76
N LYS A 15 0.70 14.52 2.97
CA LYS A 15 1.07 15.24 4.19
C LYS A 15 0.78 16.75 4.15
N GLN A 16 -0.32 17.14 3.53
CA GLN A 16 -0.73 18.55 3.44
C GLN A 16 -0.93 19.21 4.81
N ARG A 17 -1.25 18.43 5.83
CA ARG A 17 -1.39 18.91 7.21
C ARG A 17 -0.09 19.52 7.76
N LEU A 18 1.06 19.12 7.19
CA LEU A 18 2.37 19.61 7.60
C LEU A 18 2.84 20.80 6.78
N ALA A 19 2.02 21.32 5.87
CA ALA A 19 2.39 22.40 4.95
C ALA A 19 2.83 23.70 5.69
N GLY A 20 2.31 23.94 6.90
CA GLY A 20 2.72 25.09 7.71
C GLY A 20 4.06 24.91 8.44
N ARG A 21 4.63 23.71 8.47
CA ARG A 21 5.86 23.40 9.22
C ARG A 21 6.97 22.86 8.34
N LEU A 22 6.61 22.19 7.25
CA LEU A 22 7.56 21.56 6.33
C LEU A 22 7.34 22.09 4.92
N SER A 23 8.42 22.31 4.19
CA SER A 23 8.37 22.64 2.78
C SER A 23 7.84 21.46 1.97
N SER A 24 7.49 21.71 0.71
CA SER A 24 7.08 20.63 -0.20
C SER A 24 8.15 19.56 -0.34
N ASP A 25 9.42 19.97 -0.48
CA ASP A 25 10.54 19.02 -0.60
C ASP A 25 10.71 18.19 0.67
N GLU A 26 10.60 18.82 1.83
CA GLU A 26 10.70 18.12 3.11
C GLU A 26 9.58 17.11 3.29
N ARG A 27 8.34 17.48 2.91
CA ARG A 27 7.20 16.55 2.95
C ARG A 27 7.39 15.36 2.03
N GLN A 28 7.88 15.59 0.82
CA GLN A 28 8.16 14.51 -0.13
C GLN A 28 9.25 13.57 0.39
N GLN A 29 10.32 14.10 0.97
CA GLN A 29 11.38 13.29 1.57
C GLN A 29 10.84 12.43 2.71
N LEU A 30 9.96 12.98 3.54
CA LEU A 30 9.32 12.23 4.62
C LEU A 30 8.48 11.08 4.08
N VAL A 31 7.67 11.33 3.04
CA VAL A 31 6.83 10.30 2.42
C VAL A 31 7.68 9.17 1.85
N TRP A 32 8.77 9.50 1.13
CA TRP A 32 9.67 8.50 0.57
C TRP A 32 10.39 7.70 1.66
N ALA A 33 10.79 8.35 2.76
CA ALA A 33 11.42 7.67 3.88
C ALA A 33 10.48 6.65 4.53
N MET A 34 9.23 7.02 4.75
CA MET A 34 8.23 6.11 5.31
C MET A 34 7.89 4.98 4.35
N LEU A 35 7.80 5.27 3.05
CA LEU A 35 7.57 4.25 2.05
C LEU A 35 8.74 3.26 1.97
N GLU A 36 9.97 3.73 2.15
CA GLU A 36 11.14 2.84 2.19
C GLU A 36 11.05 1.87 3.36
N ASP A 37 10.62 2.32 4.54
CA ASP A 37 10.42 1.45 5.69
C ASP A 37 9.37 0.37 5.40
N VAL A 38 8.26 0.75 4.78
CA VAL A 38 7.21 -0.19 4.36
C VAL A 38 7.75 -1.17 3.32
N THR A 39 8.55 -0.68 2.37
CA THR A 39 9.18 -1.49 1.34
C THR A 39 10.09 -2.56 1.96
N GLN A 40 10.91 -2.19 2.93
CA GLN A 40 11.78 -3.13 3.63
C GLN A 40 10.97 -4.21 4.36
N ALA A 41 9.88 -3.81 5.04
CA ALA A 41 9.00 -4.76 5.70
C ALA A 41 8.38 -5.75 4.71
N LEU A 42 7.92 -5.26 3.55
CA LEU A 42 7.35 -6.11 2.51
C LEU A 42 8.37 -7.09 1.92
N ARG A 43 9.61 -6.66 1.75
CA ARG A 43 10.68 -7.55 1.25
C ARG A 43 11.00 -8.69 2.22
N ARG A 44 10.83 -8.45 3.52
CA ARG A 44 11.12 -9.44 4.58
C ARG A 44 9.94 -10.34 4.89
N ALA A 45 8.73 -9.95 4.50
CA ALA A 45 7.53 -10.73 4.72
C ALA A 45 7.52 -11.97 3.82
N GLN A 46 7.04 -13.10 4.34
CA GLN A 46 7.02 -14.39 3.64
C GLN A 46 5.62 -14.84 3.22
N GLU A 47 4.58 -14.38 3.93
CA GLU A 47 3.21 -14.78 3.67
C GLU A 47 2.57 -14.15 2.42
N PRO A 48 2.88 -12.87 2.05
CA PRO A 48 2.28 -12.31 0.85
C PRO A 48 2.72 -13.04 -0.40
N ASP A 49 1.76 -13.44 -1.22
CA ASP A 49 2.04 -13.99 -2.55
C ASP A 49 2.38 -12.87 -3.53
N GLN A 50 1.81 -11.69 -3.32
CA GLN A 50 1.97 -10.57 -4.22
C GLN A 50 1.71 -9.25 -3.51
N VAL A 51 2.39 -8.19 -3.97
CA VAL A 51 2.14 -6.80 -3.55
C VAL A 51 1.59 -6.04 -4.74
N VAL A 52 0.52 -5.29 -4.54
CA VAL A 52 -0.13 -4.49 -5.56
C VAL A 52 -0.16 -3.04 -5.10
N VAL A 53 0.37 -2.14 -5.93
CA VAL A 53 0.38 -0.70 -5.67
C VAL A 53 -0.61 -0.01 -6.58
N VAL A 54 -1.44 0.85 -6.01
CA VAL A 54 -2.40 1.69 -6.73
C VAL A 54 -1.96 3.13 -6.60
N SER A 55 -1.69 3.79 -7.72
CA SER A 55 -1.28 5.20 -7.69
C SER A 55 -1.47 5.85 -9.05
N SER A 56 -1.63 7.17 -9.06
CA SER A 56 -1.59 8.00 -10.26
C SER A 56 -0.20 8.61 -10.49
N CYS A 57 0.73 8.45 -9.56
CA CYS A 57 2.06 9.07 -9.62
C CYS A 57 3.05 8.18 -10.35
N PRO A 58 3.66 8.65 -11.48
CA PRO A 58 4.63 7.82 -12.22
C PRO A 58 5.84 7.38 -11.39
N LEU A 59 6.30 8.20 -10.47
CA LEU A 59 7.44 7.86 -9.61
C LEU A 59 7.11 6.72 -8.66
N ILE A 60 5.91 6.71 -8.11
CA ILE A 60 5.42 5.62 -7.25
C ILE A 60 5.29 4.32 -8.06
N LEU A 61 4.71 4.40 -9.25
CA LEU A 61 4.56 3.24 -10.13
C LEU A 61 5.92 2.67 -10.54
N SER A 62 6.89 3.55 -10.84
CA SER A 62 8.25 3.13 -11.15
C SER A 62 8.93 2.43 -9.97
N HIS A 63 8.76 2.96 -8.76
CA HIS A 63 9.27 2.35 -7.54
C HIS A 63 8.70 0.93 -7.35
N ALA A 64 7.39 0.77 -7.56
CA ALA A 64 6.74 -0.53 -7.46
C ALA A 64 7.30 -1.53 -8.48
N GLN A 65 7.50 -1.10 -9.71
CA GLN A 65 8.07 -1.96 -10.77
C GLN A 65 9.49 -2.39 -10.44
N LYS A 66 10.31 -1.52 -9.87
CA LYS A 66 11.67 -1.87 -9.42
C LYS A 66 11.69 -2.94 -8.33
N ASN A 67 10.63 -3.02 -7.54
CA ASN A 67 10.48 -4.04 -6.49
C ASN A 67 9.75 -5.28 -6.98
N HIS A 68 9.47 -5.38 -8.29
CA HIS A 68 8.72 -6.49 -8.90
C HIS A 68 7.30 -6.63 -8.35
N TRP A 69 6.71 -5.53 -7.91
CA TRP A 69 5.32 -5.47 -7.48
C TRP A 69 4.42 -5.21 -8.66
N GLN A 70 3.17 -5.60 -8.55
CA GLN A 70 2.17 -5.25 -9.55
C GLN A 70 1.67 -3.84 -9.32
N VAL A 71 1.26 -3.19 -10.40
CA VAL A 71 0.75 -1.82 -10.35
C VAL A 71 -0.64 -1.76 -10.97
N ILE A 72 -1.49 -0.95 -10.36
CA ILE A 72 -2.79 -0.55 -10.91
C ILE A 72 -2.74 0.96 -11.06
N PRO A 73 -2.44 1.47 -12.28
CA PRO A 73 -2.38 2.91 -12.46
C PRO A 73 -3.76 3.53 -12.45
N GLU A 74 -3.86 4.72 -11.88
CA GLU A 74 -5.07 5.54 -11.90
C GLU A 74 -4.84 6.76 -12.78
N SER A 75 -5.82 7.10 -13.61
CA SER A 75 -5.74 8.28 -14.48
C SER A 75 -6.05 9.56 -13.71
N ASP A 76 -6.95 9.49 -12.73
CA ASP A 76 -7.37 10.61 -11.91
C ASP A 76 -7.27 10.25 -10.43
N GLN A 77 -7.06 11.28 -9.61
CA GLN A 77 -7.04 11.07 -8.16
C GLN A 77 -8.48 11.03 -7.64
N ILE A 78 -8.95 9.82 -7.36
CA ILE A 78 -10.23 9.58 -6.69
C ILE A 78 -9.98 9.36 -5.20
N SER A 79 -11.03 9.22 -4.40
CA SER A 79 -10.86 8.95 -2.98
C SER A 79 -10.17 7.61 -2.76
N GLU A 80 -9.42 7.49 -1.68
CA GLU A 80 -8.73 6.25 -1.33
C GLU A 80 -9.70 5.07 -1.20
N SER A 81 -10.87 5.31 -0.61
CA SER A 81 -11.91 4.28 -0.47
C SER A 81 -12.40 3.76 -1.81
N GLN A 82 -12.64 4.64 -2.79
CA GLN A 82 -13.05 4.25 -4.12
C GLN A 82 -11.97 3.47 -4.85
N SER A 83 -10.71 3.92 -4.72
CA SER A 83 -9.56 3.21 -5.31
C SER A 83 -9.44 1.80 -4.75
N VAL A 84 -9.54 1.65 -3.44
CA VAL A 84 -9.44 0.36 -2.77
C VAL A 84 -10.58 -0.56 -3.18
N ASP A 85 -11.82 -0.07 -3.20
CA ASP A 85 -12.98 -0.85 -3.60
C ASP A 85 -12.85 -1.37 -5.03
N HIS A 86 -12.44 -0.51 -5.96
CA HIS A 86 -12.23 -0.88 -7.35
C HIS A 86 -11.15 -1.95 -7.48
N CYS A 87 -10.03 -1.78 -6.80
CA CYS A 87 -8.93 -2.74 -6.82
C CYS A 87 -9.32 -4.07 -6.20
N CYS A 88 -10.06 -4.05 -5.09
CA CYS A 88 -10.55 -5.28 -4.48
C CYS A 88 -11.45 -6.07 -5.42
N GLN A 89 -12.31 -5.38 -6.18
CA GLN A 89 -13.14 -6.04 -7.20
C GLN A 89 -12.29 -6.70 -8.30
N LEU A 90 -11.28 -5.98 -8.80
CA LEU A 90 -10.38 -6.51 -9.82
C LEU A 90 -9.61 -7.74 -9.30
N LEU A 91 -9.11 -7.67 -8.08
CA LEU A 91 -8.36 -8.76 -7.48
C LEU A 91 -9.25 -9.98 -7.21
N GLN A 92 -10.48 -9.77 -6.79
CA GLN A 92 -11.44 -10.85 -6.58
C GLN A 92 -11.72 -11.58 -7.89
N GLN A 93 -11.87 -10.85 -8.99
CA GLN A 93 -12.07 -11.43 -10.32
C GLN A 93 -10.85 -12.24 -10.77
N SER A 94 -9.66 -11.89 -10.29
CA SER A 94 -8.42 -12.60 -10.60
C SER A 94 -8.15 -13.81 -9.69
N GLY A 95 -9.09 -14.16 -8.80
CA GLY A 95 -8.94 -15.32 -7.92
C GLY A 95 -8.26 -15.04 -6.58
N VAL A 96 -8.05 -13.77 -6.23
CA VAL A 96 -7.47 -13.39 -4.94
C VAL A 96 -8.53 -13.58 -3.84
N THR A 97 -8.15 -14.28 -2.76
CA THR A 97 -9.05 -14.58 -1.65
C THR A 97 -8.81 -13.76 -0.40
N THR A 98 -7.61 -13.23 -0.26
CA THR A 98 -7.21 -12.45 0.93
C THR A 98 -6.50 -11.18 0.48
N VAL A 99 -6.96 -10.04 0.96
CA VAL A 99 -6.34 -8.75 0.70
C VAL A 99 -6.04 -8.07 2.04
N LEU A 100 -4.78 -7.69 2.23
CA LEU A 100 -4.35 -6.86 3.36
C LEU A 100 -4.03 -5.47 2.82
N ARG A 101 -4.85 -4.50 3.18
CA ARG A 101 -4.61 -3.10 2.84
C ARG A 101 -3.70 -2.48 3.90
N ILE A 102 -2.59 -1.89 3.48
CA ILE A 102 -1.71 -1.12 4.38
C ILE A 102 -1.45 0.26 3.80
N PRO A 103 -1.41 1.32 4.64
CA PRO A 103 -0.98 2.63 4.18
C PRO A 103 0.54 2.68 3.99
N GLY A 104 1.02 3.66 3.22
CA GLY A 104 2.45 3.84 2.96
C GLY A 104 3.21 4.59 4.04
N ASP A 105 2.55 4.94 5.15
CA ASP A 105 3.11 5.79 6.21
C ASP A 105 3.15 5.12 7.58
N ILE A 106 3.53 3.84 7.61
CA ILE A 106 3.73 3.08 8.85
C ILE A 106 5.23 2.82 9.03
N PRO A 107 5.98 3.73 9.66
CA PRO A 107 7.44 3.63 9.71
C PRO A 107 7.98 2.49 10.58
N LEU A 108 7.18 1.94 11.50
CA LEU A 108 7.61 0.87 12.39
C LEU A 108 7.11 -0.51 11.97
N LEU A 109 6.51 -0.61 10.79
CA LEU A 109 6.02 -1.88 10.28
C LEU A 109 7.18 -2.85 10.05
N GLN A 110 6.98 -4.10 10.45
CA GLN A 110 7.95 -5.17 10.25
C GLN A 110 7.33 -6.30 9.41
N GLY A 111 8.19 -7.05 8.71
CA GLY A 111 7.72 -8.19 7.92
C GLY A 111 6.93 -9.21 8.73
N LYS A 112 7.35 -9.45 9.97
CA LYS A 112 6.64 -10.37 10.87
C LYS A 112 5.21 -9.92 11.19
N ASP A 113 4.95 -8.61 11.22
CA ASP A 113 3.60 -8.08 11.46
C ASP A 113 2.69 -8.43 10.29
N LEU A 114 3.18 -8.31 9.07
CA LEU A 114 2.45 -8.68 7.85
C LEU A 114 2.17 -10.17 7.82
N ASP A 115 3.17 -10.99 8.12
CA ASP A 115 3.03 -12.44 8.15
C ASP A 115 2.02 -12.88 9.19
N GLN A 116 2.04 -12.25 10.36
CA GLN A 116 1.11 -12.55 11.44
C GLN A 116 -0.34 -12.24 11.05
N LEU A 117 -0.58 -11.08 10.42
CA LEU A 117 -1.91 -10.70 9.95
C LEU A 117 -2.41 -11.61 8.83
N LEU A 118 -1.55 -11.95 7.88
CA LEU A 118 -1.92 -12.80 6.74
C LEU A 118 -2.07 -14.27 7.11
N SER A 119 -1.48 -14.70 8.22
CA SER A 119 -1.64 -16.08 8.70
C SER A 119 -2.89 -16.29 9.53
N CYS A 120 -3.64 -15.25 9.88
CA CYS A 120 -4.92 -15.39 10.57
C CYS A 120 -5.93 -16.11 9.68
N GLU A 121 -6.48 -17.22 10.20
CA GLU A 121 -7.50 -17.97 9.49
C GLU A 121 -8.87 -17.44 9.88
N LEU A 122 -9.60 -16.92 8.89
CA LEU A 122 -10.96 -16.41 9.06
C LEU A 122 -11.89 -17.11 8.08
N LYS A 123 -13.10 -17.41 8.52
CA LYS A 123 -14.12 -17.93 7.60
C LYS A 123 -14.65 -16.76 6.75
N PRO A 124 -14.59 -16.85 5.40
CA PRO A 124 -15.16 -15.83 4.55
C PRO A 124 -16.69 -15.77 4.67
N PRO A 125 -17.33 -14.59 4.53
CA PRO A 125 -16.68 -13.30 4.48
C PRO A 125 -16.28 -12.79 5.87
N ALA A 126 -15.05 -12.27 5.99
CA ALA A 126 -14.55 -11.75 7.26
C ALA A 126 -13.59 -10.58 7.04
N ALA A 127 -13.50 -9.71 8.03
CA ALA A 127 -12.56 -8.59 8.03
C ALA A 127 -11.93 -8.41 9.41
N ILE A 128 -10.65 -8.00 9.43
CA ILE A 128 -9.94 -7.60 10.65
C ILE A 128 -9.62 -6.12 10.54
N LEU A 129 -9.97 -5.36 11.56
CA LEU A 129 -9.60 -3.97 11.69
C LEU A 129 -8.47 -3.85 12.71
N VAL A 130 -7.38 -3.21 12.32
CA VAL A 130 -6.24 -2.95 13.19
C VAL A 130 -6.25 -1.47 13.56
N PRO A 131 -6.33 -1.12 14.84
CA PRO A 131 -6.35 0.27 15.29
C PRO A 131 -5.03 0.99 15.07
#